data_0cdd5814208c502e5735223c07ccbef1
#
_entry.id   0cdd5814208c502e5735223c07ccbef1
#
_cell.length_a   1.000
_cell.length_b   1.000
_cell.length_c   1.000
_cell.angle_alpha   90.00
_cell.angle_beta   90.00
_cell.angle_gamma   90.00
#
_symmetry.space_group_name_H-M   'P 1'
#
loop_
_entity.id
_entity.type
_entity.pdbx_description
1 polymer ?
#
loop_
_entity_poly.entity_id
_entity_poly.type
_entity_poly.pdbx_seq_one_letter_code
_entity_poly.pdbx_strand_id
1 'polypeptide(L)'
;MSTENKRVLASLTLVWGLGLSTAGFTEDRFTNPIISGGYPDPSICRVGEDFYIANSSFEYFPGLPIHHSKDLVNWELIGHGLHRREQVSGSVNLVDVQSDGGIHAPSLRCHNDKFYLITTNVYSPAEPGKDTQMVNFVLTADNPAGPWSMPNVIDGAPGIDPDLFFDDDGSVWYVGNHAPVDASYPGEGEIWLQRLDPNSWELTGERHFLWRGALKRAIWAEGPHIYKHDGRYYLLVAEGGTSFNHAVTIAVSDSLTGPYEGNERNPILTSRHLSYGNWVNSTGHADLVELEDGRWYMVALGIRGDEERRSNMGRETHLIEVEWEREPYWWKEKKYLWPVAAPSTGRVERTSPLPFADSQHRPSLTLRDDFEQNELGLAWTFRRAPEADAYSLVSRPGFLRLYSQSTTPAARGRVAQLGIKQTESDFLFTARTHFESQTINSEAGVTLFQKDDHFLNAVVKRQEKGYELNITLANRGAPAVLTSKPVPEYAGVIEWQLESLGKHYEVRYRFTPESEWSLLHAMPSNQLLSQYYTGAHVGFYASSNGTATADYMDVDWADYRAKPRQ
;
A
#
# COMPACT_ATOMS: atom_id res chain seq x y z
N MET A 1 -80.24 46.93 31.08
CA MET A 1 -80.04 47.41 32.43
C MET A 1 -79.25 46.40 33.18
N SER A 2 -78.20 46.89 33.86
CA SER A 2 -77.30 46.21 34.82
C SER A 2 -76.27 45.27 34.22
N THR A 3 -75.07 45.83 34.17
CA THR A 3 -73.79 45.26 33.95
C THR A 3 -73.25 44.68 35.25
N GLU A 4 -72.73 43.44 35.22
CA GLU A 4 -71.85 42.92 36.28
C GLU A 4 -70.51 42.49 35.70
N ASN A 5 -69.51 43.15 36.20
CA ASN A 5 -68.09 42.85 35.98
C ASN A 5 -67.67 41.59 36.75
N LYS A 6 -67.14 40.58 36.09
CA LYS A 6 -66.36 39.53 36.75
C LYS A 6 -64.89 39.67 36.37
N ARG A 7 -64.08 39.98 37.36
CA ARG A 7 -62.62 39.93 37.30
C ARG A 7 -62.16 38.48 37.29
N VAL A 8 -61.37 38.10 36.28
CA VAL A 8 -60.69 36.82 36.22
C VAL A 8 -59.24 37.05 36.71
N LEU A 9 -58.87 36.40 37.80
CA LEU A 9 -57.47 36.29 38.24
C LEU A 9 -56.75 35.31 37.31
N ALA A 10 -55.70 35.76 36.66
CA ALA A 10 -54.78 34.91 35.93
C ALA A 10 -53.67 34.46 36.89
N SER A 11 -53.62 33.17 37.21
CA SER A 11 -52.51 32.54 37.91
C SER A 11 -51.38 32.24 36.92
N LEU A 12 -50.23 32.89 37.05
CA LEU A 12 -49.00 32.56 36.35
C LEU A 12 -48.39 31.31 37.01
N THR A 13 -48.41 30.20 36.33
CA THR A 13 -47.66 29.01 36.68
C THR A 13 -46.31 29.07 35.97
N LEU A 14 -45.25 29.33 36.72
CA LEU A 14 -43.86 29.26 36.23
C LEU A 14 -43.45 27.81 36.10
N VAL A 15 -43.41 27.28 34.85
CA VAL A 15 -42.83 25.97 34.56
C VAL A 15 -41.32 26.13 34.37
N TRP A 16 -40.56 25.66 35.33
CA TRP A 16 -39.12 25.47 35.19
C TRP A 16 -38.88 24.27 34.29
N GLY A 17 -38.59 24.52 33.02
CA GLY A 17 -38.06 23.51 32.10
C GLY A 17 -36.62 23.20 32.47
N LEU A 18 -36.38 22.08 33.16
CA LEU A 18 -35.06 21.45 33.21
C LEU A 18 -34.71 20.99 31.78
N GLY A 19 -33.95 21.81 31.07
CA GLY A 19 -33.27 21.40 29.85
C GLY A 19 -32.21 20.37 30.21
N LEU A 20 -32.54 19.09 30.07
CA LEU A 20 -31.56 18.03 29.95
C LEU A 20 -30.81 18.27 28.63
N SER A 21 -29.66 18.99 28.75
CA SER A 21 -28.63 18.92 27.71
C SER A 21 -28.17 17.45 27.64
N THR A 22 -28.68 16.69 26.71
CA THR A 22 -27.97 15.51 26.25
C THR A 22 -26.69 16.02 25.61
N ALA A 23 -25.61 16.05 26.39
CA ALA A 23 -24.28 16.06 25.83
C ALA A 23 -24.22 14.80 24.94
N GLY A 24 -24.45 14.98 23.65
CA GLY A 24 -24.13 13.96 22.67
C GLY A 24 -22.63 13.71 22.83
N PHE A 25 -22.27 12.56 23.39
CA PHE A 25 -20.92 12.06 23.25
C PHE A 25 -20.71 11.93 21.74
N THR A 26 -19.98 12.83 21.15
CA THR A 26 -19.40 12.59 19.83
C THR A 26 -18.45 11.42 20.05
N GLU A 27 -18.92 10.24 19.66
CA GLU A 27 -18.09 9.05 19.64
C GLU A 27 -16.83 9.41 18.86
N ASP A 28 -15.66 9.34 19.50
CA ASP A 28 -14.40 9.63 18.83
C ASP A 28 -14.21 8.63 17.72
N ARG A 29 -13.99 9.11 16.50
CA ARG A 29 -13.98 8.30 15.27
C ARG A 29 -12.63 8.42 14.55
N PHE A 30 -12.17 7.32 13.98
CA PHE A 30 -11.07 7.34 13.03
C PHE A 30 -11.57 7.43 11.59
N THR A 31 -10.65 7.77 10.67
CA THR A 31 -10.92 7.86 9.24
C THR A 31 -10.09 6.82 8.47
N ASN A 32 -10.75 6.03 7.63
CA ASN A 32 -10.11 5.15 6.66
C ASN A 32 -9.63 5.91 5.41
N PRO A 33 -8.54 5.48 4.75
CA PRO A 33 -7.66 4.36 5.11
C PRO A 33 -6.81 4.67 6.34
N ILE A 34 -6.44 3.62 7.11
CA ILE A 34 -5.53 3.76 8.26
C ILE A 34 -4.06 3.91 7.85
N ILE A 35 -3.69 3.38 6.68
CA ILE A 35 -2.40 3.62 6.03
C ILE A 35 -2.69 4.06 4.60
N SER A 36 -2.51 5.36 4.34
CA SER A 36 -2.75 6.00 3.05
C SER A 36 -1.59 5.81 2.09
N GLY A 37 -1.91 5.77 0.79
CA GLY A 37 -0.95 5.56 -0.30
C GLY A 37 -0.80 4.08 -0.66
N GLY A 38 0.12 3.77 -1.58
CA GLY A 38 0.32 2.42 -2.09
C GLY A 38 0.86 1.43 -1.06
N TYR A 39 0.03 1.02 -0.12
CA TYR A 39 0.28 0.00 0.90
C TYR A 39 -0.81 -1.09 0.82
N PRO A 40 -0.80 -1.91 -0.22
CA PRO A 40 -1.78 -2.98 -0.41
C PRO A 40 -1.42 -4.26 0.31
N ASP A 41 -2.34 -5.22 0.22
CA ASP A 41 -2.16 -6.59 0.68
C ASP A 41 -1.66 -6.63 2.14
N PRO A 42 -2.39 -5.97 3.07
CA PRO A 42 -1.95 -5.85 4.46
C PRO A 42 -2.01 -7.20 5.17
N SER A 43 -0.94 -7.55 5.87
CA SER A 43 -0.96 -8.63 6.85
C SER A 43 -0.54 -8.09 8.20
N ILE A 44 -1.28 -8.49 9.25
CA ILE A 44 -1.20 -7.93 10.60
C ILE A 44 -0.86 -9.00 11.62
N CYS A 45 0.02 -8.66 12.57
CA CYS A 45 0.18 -9.45 13.79
C CYS A 45 0.22 -8.57 15.04
N ARG A 46 -0.05 -9.17 16.21
CA ARG A 46 -0.05 -8.52 17.51
C ARG A 46 0.92 -9.20 18.48
N VAL A 47 1.68 -8.38 19.20
CA VAL A 47 2.54 -8.82 20.31
C VAL A 47 2.21 -7.95 21.53
N GLY A 48 1.49 -8.48 22.49
CA GLY A 48 1.01 -7.70 23.63
C GLY A 48 0.10 -6.56 23.19
N GLU A 49 0.48 -5.32 23.48
CA GLU A 49 -0.24 -4.09 23.09
C GLU A 49 0.23 -3.52 21.75
N ASP A 50 1.22 -4.14 21.11
CA ASP A 50 1.83 -3.65 19.88
C ASP A 50 1.27 -4.39 18.65
N PHE A 51 0.94 -3.63 17.61
CA PHE A 51 0.45 -4.13 16.34
C PHE A 51 1.45 -3.81 15.23
N TYR A 52 1.62 -4.77 14.32
CA TYR A 52 2.54 -4.63 13.19
C TYR A 52 1.84 -5.01 11.89
N ILE A 53 2.03 -4.19 10.85
CA ILE A 53 1.52 -4.46 9.49
C ILE A 53 2.68 -4.49 8.52
N ALA A 54 2.68 -5.50 7.63
CA ALA A 54 3.52 -5.53 6.44
C ALA A 54 2.64 -5.40 5.19
N ASN A 55 3.21 -4.79 4.12
CA ASN A 55 2.52 -4.57 2.85
C ASN A 55 3.41 -4.96 1.65
N SER A 56 2.79 -5.24 0.51
CA SER A 56 3.46 -5.40 -0.78
C SER A 56 4.26 -4.16 -1.16
N SER A 57 5.38 -4.36 -1.84
CA SER A 57 6.24 -3.28 -2.32
C SER A 57 6.59 -3.36 -3.80
N PHE A 58 6.22 -4.44 -4.48
CA PHE A 58 6.45 -4.67 -5.90
C PHE A 58 7.93 -4.44 -6.29
N GLU A 59 8.20 -3.64 -7.30
CA GLU A 59 9.55 -3.32 -7.77
C GLU A 59 10.31 -2.31 -6.92
N TYR A 60 9.72 -1.75 -5.86
CA TYR A 60 10.36 -0.70 -5.05
C TYR A 60 11.31 -1.26 -3.98
N PHE A 61 12.40 -0.53 -3.76
CA PHE A 61 13.44 -0.85 -2.77
C PHE A 61 13.79 0.39 -1.91
N PRO A 62 13.91 0.29 -0.57
CA PRO A 62 13.68 -0.90 0.25
C PRO A 62 12.27 -1.46 0.09
N GLY A 63 12.14 -2.80 0.21
CA GLY A 63 10.88 -3.52 0.04
C GLY A 63 10.31 -4.08 1.35
N LEU A 64 9.03 -4.46 1.34
CA LEU A 64 8.31 -4.96 2.53
C LEU A 64 8.30 -3.94 3.67
N PRO A 65 7.62 -2.79 3.50
CA PRO A 65 7.47 -1.80 4.56
C PRO A 65 6.74 -2.41 5.75
N ILE A 66 7.23 -2.09 6.95
CA ILE A 66 6.67 -2.56 8.22
C ILE A 66 6.25 -1.35 9.04
N HIS A 67 4.99 -1.34 9.40
CA HIS A 67 4.40 -0.30 10.24
C HIS A 67 4.10 -0.85 11.63
N HIS A 68 4.18 0.02 12.62
CA HIS A 68 3.86 -0.24 14.02
C HIS A 68 2.74 0.67 14.50
N SER A 69 1.87 0.15 15.34
CA SER A 69 0.82 0.92 16.03
C SER A 69 0.54 0.35 17.41
N LYS A 70 0.04 1.19 18.32
CA LYS A 70 -0.52 0.78 19.62
C LYS A 70 -2.05 0.85 19.67
N ASP A 71 -2.67 1.37 18.61
CA ASP A 71 -4.11 1.68 18.62
C ASP A 71 -4.85 1.31 17.33
N LEU A 72 -4.19 0.61 16.39
CA LEU A 72 -4.71 0.21 15.08
C LEU A 72 -5.03 1.36 14.11
N VAL A 73 -4.92 2.60 14.53
CA VAL A 73 -5.30 3.79 13.75
C VAL A 73 -4.08 4.64 13.38
N ASN A 74 -3.16 4.79 14.33
CA ASN A 74 -1.96 5.59 14.15
C ASN A 74 -0.76 4.67 13.87
N TRP A 75 -0.30 4.67 12.63
CA TRP A 75 0.77 3.80 12.15
C TRP A 75 2.04 4.57 11.87
N GLU A 76 3.17 4.01 12.27
CA GLU A 76 4.50 4.53 12.02
C GLU A 76 5.31 3.53 11.21
N LEU A 77 5.93 3.98 10.11
CA LEU A 77 6.88 3.15 9.34
C LEU A 77 8.16 2.98 10.16
N ILE A 78 8.45 1.75 10.60
CA ILE A 78 9.57 1.45 11.49
C ILE A 78 10.74 0.74 10.79
N GLY A 79 10.55 0.25 9.57
CA GLY A 79 11.58 -0.46 8.83
C GLY A 79 11.06 -1.16 7.59
N HIS A 80 11.93 -1.99 7.00
CA HIS A 80 11.64 -2.77 5.80
C HIS A 80 12.23 -4.18 5.93
N GLY A 81 11.48 -5.20 5.49
CA GLY A 81 11.95 -6.58 5.45
C GLY A 81 13.12 -6.78 4.49
N LEU A 82 13.09 -6.10 3.35
CA LEU A 82 14.14 -6.11 2.33
C LEU A 82 14.82 -4.74 2.29
N HIS A 83 15.90 -4.59 3.03
CA HIS A 83 16.62 -3.32 3.21
C HIS A 83 18.09 -3.37 2.78
N ARG A 84 18.62 -4.55 2.43
CA ARG A 84 19.97 -4.74 1.91
C ARG A 84 19.92 -5.26 0.48
N ARG A 85 20.78 -4.73 -0.38
CA ARG A 85 20.83 -5.11 -1.80
C ARG A 85 21.13 -6.59 -2.03
N GLU A 86 21.92 -7.18 -1.14
CA GLU A 86 22.27 -8.61 -1.18
C GLU A 86 21.03 -9.51 -1.02
N GLN A 87 19.99 -9.03 -0.34
CA GLN A 87 18.73 -9.77 -0.19
C GLN A 87 17.95 -9.89 -1.51
N VAL A 88 18.21 -9.00 -2.49
CA VAL A 88 17.37 -8.83 -3.69
C VAL A 88 18.13 -8.90 -5.02
N SER A 89 19.34 -9.44 -5.00
CA SER A 89 20.21 -9.57 -6.18
C SER A 89 20.48 -11.02 -6.59
N GLY A 90 19.71 -11.97 -6.07
CA GLY A 90 19.80 -13.41 -6.33
C GLY A 90 18.49 -14.01 -6.82
N SER A 91 18.06 -15.11 -6.21
CA SER A 91 16.78 -15.76 -6.49
C SER A 91 15.58 -14.82 -6.28
N VAL A 92 15.65 -13.99 -5.22
CA VAL A 92 14.79 -12.81 -5.06
C VAL A 92 15.42 -11.66 -5.85
N ASN A 93 14.69 -11.13 -6.84
CA ASN A 93 15.24 -10.16 -7.79
C ASN A 93 14.39 -8.88 -7.83
N LEU A 94 14.99 -7.77 -7.38
CA LEU A 94 14.46 -6.41 -7.55
C LEU A 94 15.39 -5.53 -8.41
N VAL A 95 16.31 -6.12 -9.17
CA VAL A 95 17.29 -5.37 -9.97
C VAL A 95 16.71 -4.94 -11.31
N ASP A 96 16.10 -5.90 -12.03
CA ASP A 96 15.55 -5.69 -13.38
C ASP A 96 14.12 -6.25 -13.52
N VAL A 97 13.40 -6.29 -12.40
CA VAL A 97 12.02 -6.76 -12.36
C VAL A 97 11.11 -5.85 -13.19
N GLN A 98 10.08 -6.43 -13.81
CA GLN A 98 9.08 -5.69 -14.57
C GLN A 98 8.24 -4.77 -13.67
N SER A 99 7.59 -3.76 -14.25
CA SER A 99 6.56 -2.99 -13.55
C SER A 99 5.44 -3.90 -13.04
N ASP A 100 4.91 -3.61 -11.86
CA ASP A 100 3.92 -4.41 -11.13
C ASP A 100 4.39 -5.84 -10.80
N GLY A 101 5.68 -6.16 -10.99
CA GLY A 101 6.33 -7.37 -10.50
C GLY A 101 7.03 -7.14 -9.17
N GLY A 102 7.92 -8.05 -8.77
CA GLY A 102 8.66 -7.95 -7.50
C GLY A 102 7.88 -8.53 -6.33
N ILE A 103 7.81 -7.83 -5.22
CA ILE A 103 7.34 -8.37 -3.93
C ILE A 103 5.83 -8.21 -3.77
N HIS A 104 5.15 -9.34 -3.78
CA HIS A 104 3.70 -9.45 -3.68
C HIS A 104 3.27 -10.04 -2.34
N ALA A 105 2.16 -9.57 -1.81
CA ALA A 105 1.38 -10.10 -0.70
C ALA A 105 2.19 -10.78 0.42
N PRO A 106 2.84 -10.00 1.29
CA PRO A 106 3.50 -10.57 2.45
C PRO A 106 2.47 -11.05 3.47
N SER A 107 2.76 -12.17 4.15
CA SER A 107 2.14 -12.50 5.42
C SER A 107 3.14 -12.28 6.55
N LEU A 108 2.74 -11.49 7.54
CA LEU A 108 3.49 -11.21 8.75
C LEU A 108 2.93 -12.05 9.90
N ARG A 109 3.79 -12.86 10.50
CA ARG A 109 3.42 -13.68 11.67
C ARG A 109 4.36 -13.44 12.83
N CYS A 110 3.78 -13.38 14.03
CA CYS A 110 4.48 -13.24 15.30
C CYS A 110 4.32 -14.55 16.08
N HIS A 111 5.41 -15.26 16.35
CA HIS A 111 5.37 -16.52 17.07
C HIS A 111 6.65 -16.74 17.89
N ASN A 112 6.50 -17.06 19.19
CA ASN A 112 7.61 -17.33 20.11
C ASN A 112 8.71 -16.25 20.08
N ASP A 113 8.32 -14.99 20.32
CA ASP A 113 9.20 -13.81 20.36
C ASP A 113 9.99 -13.57 19.06
N LYS A 114 9.53 -14.11 17.94
CA LYS A 114 10.13 -13.96 16.63
C LYS A 114 9.11 -13.50 15.60
N PHE A 115 9.58 -12.70 14.66
CA PHE A 115 8.81 -12.23 13.51
C PHE A 115 9.18 -13.01 12.27
N TYR A 116 8.16 -13.37 11.47
CA TYR A 116 8.28 -14.09 10.22
C TYR A 116 7.57 -13.30 9.14
N LEU A 117 8.26 -13.04 8.03
CA LEU A 117 7.68 -12.50 6.80
C LEU A 117 7.81 -13.56 5.72
N ILE A 118 6.69 -14.03 5.20
CA ILE A 118 6.66 -14.89 4.03
C ILE A 118 5.98 -14.15 2.88
N THR A 119 6.51 -14.27 1.66
CA THR A 119 6.04 -13.50 0.50
C THR A 119 6.50 -14.14 -0.80
N THR A 120 6.04 -13.59 -1.93
CA THR A 120 6.43 -14.01 -3.27
C THR A 120 7.18 -12.90 -4.01
N ASN A 121 8.32 -13.24 -4.62
CA ASN A 121 8.91 -12.43 -5.68
C ASN A 121 8.40 -12.89 -7.04
N VAL A 122 7.62 -12.06 -7.72
CA VAL A 122 7.07 -12.31 -9.06
C VAL A 122 8.00 -11.65 -10.09
N TYR A 123 8.72 -12.48 -10.84
CA TYR A 123 9.70 -12.03 -11.80
C TYR A 123 9.42 -12.61 -13.19
N SER A 124 9.17 -11.74 -14.17
CA SER A 124 9.05 -12.11 -15.57
C SER A 124 10.35 -11.79 -16.28
N PRO A 125 11.13 -12.78 -16.78
CA PRO A 125 12.35 -12.51 -17.51
C PRO A 125 12.11 -11.62 -18.74
N ALA A 126 13.10 -10.78 -19.08
CA ALA A 126 12.99 -9.90 -20.25
C ALA A 126 13.09 -10.69 -21.58
N GLU A 127 13.61 -11.91 -21.54
CA GLU A 127 13.75 -12.78 -22.70
C GLU A 127 12.37 -13.30 -23.16
N PRO A 128 12.03 -13.15 -24.44
CA PRO A 128 10.77 -13.67 -24.96
C PRO A 128 10.62 -15.18 -24.79
N GLY A 129 9.44 -15.65 -24.39
CA GLY A 129 9.12 -17.08 -24.24
C GLY A 129 9.62 -17.72 -22.94
N LYS A 130 10.13 -16.95 -22.00
CA LYS A 130 10.40 -17.42 -20.64
C LYS A 130 9.17 -17.22 -19.76
N ASP A 131 8.87 -18.23 -18.95
CA ASP A 131 7.76 -18.17 -18.00
C ASP A 131 8.05 -17.22 -16.84
N THR A 132 7.00 -16.61 -16.31
CA THR A 132 7.05 -15.83 -15.07
C THR A 132 7.43 -16.75 -13.91
N GLN A 133 8.42 -16.35 -13.16
CA GLN A 133 8.88 -17.05 -11.97
C GLN A 133 8.16 -16.49 -10.74
N MET A 134 7.73 -17.39 -9.87
CA MET A 134 7.14 -17.09 -8.57
C MET A 134 8.03 -17.72 -7.51
N VAL A 135 8.84 -16.90 -6.83
CA VAL A 135 9.80 -17.35 -5.82
C VAL A 135 9.23 -17.03 -4.45
N ASN A 136 8.76 -18.06 -3.74
CA ASN A 136 8.28 -17.93 -2.37
C ASN A 136 9.45 -18.03 -1.39
N PHE A 137 9.52 -17.13 -0.41
CA PHE A 137 10.62 -17.09 0.56
C PHE A 137 10.19 -16.54 1.91
N VAL A 138 10.96 -16.89 2.95
CA VAL A 138 10.77 -16.42 4.34
C VAL A 138 11.94 -15.54 4.76
N LEU A 139 11.62 -14.47 5.47
CA LEU A 139 12.54 -13.66 6.26
C LEU A 139 12.19 -13.82 7.75
N THR A 140 13.19 -13.76 8.61
CA THR A 140 12.99 -13.78 10.07
C THR A 140 13.71 -12.62 10.75
N ALA A 141 13.16 -12.14 11.86
CA ALA A 141 13.80 -11.14 12.72
C ALA A 141 13.37 -11.31 14.18
N ASP A 142 14.24 -10.90 15.10
CA ASP A 142 13.90 -10.79 16.53
C ASP A 142 13.29 -9.41 16.85
N ASN A 143 13.50 -8.42 15.96
CA ASN A 143 12.92 -7.08 16.05
C ASN A 143 12.21 -6.75 14.73
N PRO A 144 10.94 -6.30 14.74
CA PRO A 144 10.19 -6.01 13.52
C PRO A 144 10.78 -4.83 12.71
N ALA A 145 11.49 -3.90 13.34
CA ALA A 145 12.25 -2.88 12.63
C ALA A 145 13.50 -3.43 11.90
N GLY A 146 13.90 -4.68 12.18
CA GLY A 146 15.06 -5.36 11.63
C GLY A 146 16.28 -5.38 12.57
N PRO A 147 17.45 -5.85 12.11
CA PRO A 147 17.66 -6.33 10.74
C PRO A 147 16.98 -7.67 10.46
N TRP A 148 16.40 -7.81 9.27
CA TRP A 148 15.82 -9.06 8.80
C TRP A 148 16.87 -9.98 8.19
N SER A 149 16.63 -11.29 8.23
CA SER A 149 17.53 -12.30 7.67
C SER A 149 17.72 -12.15 6.14
N MET A 150 18.62 -12.94 5.57
CA MET A 150 18.61 -13.20 4.13
C MET A 150 17.35 -14.01 3.78
N PRO A 151 16.83 -13.90 2.52
CA PRO A 151 15.72 -14.69 2.05
C PRO A 151 16.01 -16.21 2.09
N ASN A 152 15.15 -16.96 2.76
CA ASN A 152 15.15 -18.41 2.73
C ASN A 152 14.10 -18.85 1.71
N VAL A 153 14.53 -19.28 0.53
CA VAL A 153 13.63 -19.71 -0.56
C VAL A 153 12.99 -21.04 -0.19
N ILE A 154 11.69 -21.16 -0.44
CA ILE A 154 10.92 -22.39 -0.23
C ILE A 154 10.77 -23.09 -1.57
N ASP A 155 11.67 -24.03 -1.85
CA ASP A 155 11.67 -24.79 -3.09
C ASP A 155 10.43 -25.66 -3.23
N GLY A 156 9.88 -25.72 -4.46
CA GLY A 156 8.72 -26.55 -4.77
C GLY A 156 7.37 -26.01 -4.27
N ALA A 157 7.32 -24.78 -3.74
CA ALA A 157 6.09 -24.07 -3.42
C ALA A 157 5.55 -23.34 -4.65
N PRO A 158 4.48 -23.80 -5.32
CA PRO A 158 3.89 -23.11 -6.46
C PRO A 158 3.00 -21.96 -6.03
N GLY A 159 2.77 -21.01 -6.95
CA GLY A 159 1.81 -19.92 -6.79
C GLY A 159 2.36 -18.72 -6.02
N ILE A 160 1.44 -17.88 -5.53
CA ILE A 160 1.72 -16.61 -4.86
C ILE A 160 1.03 -16.57 -3.49
N ASP A 161 1.16 -15.45 -2.78
CA ASP A 161 0.45 -15.10 -1.55
C ASP A 161 0.56 -16.18 -0.48
N PRO A 162 1.77 -16.59 -0.09
CA PRO A 162 1.95 -17.62 0.93
C PRO A 162 1.69 -17.08 2.33
N ASP A 163 1.28 -18.00 3.23
CA ASP A 163 1.21 -17.76 4.67
C ASP A 163 1.88 -18.87 5.45
N LEU A 164 2.19 -18.60 6.72
CA LEU A 164 2.66 -19.55 7.72
C LEU A 164 1.59 -19.74 8.79
N PHE A 165 1.23 -20.99 9.04
CA PHE A 165 0.37 -21.34 10.17
C PHE A 165 1.16 -22.14 11.21
N PHE A 166 1.18 -21.64 12.44
CA PHE A 166 1.79 -22.28 13.61
C PHE A 166 0.69 -22.95 14.43
N ASP A 167 0.63 -24.30 14.42
CA ASP A 167 -0.41 -25.02 15.17
C ASP A 167 0.03 -25.28 16.63
N ASP A 168 -0.94 -25.57 17.50
CA ASP A 168 -0.74 -25.79 18.95
C ASP A 168 0.17 -27.00 19.25
N ASP A 169 0.29 -27.95 18.32
CA ASP A 169 1.18 -29.11 18.46
C ASP A 169 2.66 -28.78 18.16
N GLY A 170 2.95 -27.50 17.84
CA GLY A 170 4.27 -27.01 17.48
C GLY A 170 4.64 -27.25 16.01
N SER A 171 3.75 -27.81 15.20
CA SER A 171 3.98 -27.95 13.76
C SER A 171 3.82 -26.62 13.04
N VAL A 172 4.64 -26.40 12.00
CA VAL A 172 4.58 -25.24 11.12
C VAL A 172 4.10 -25.68 9.74
N TRP A 173 3.20 -24.92 9.19
CA TRP A 173 2.56 -25.21 7.91
C TRP A 173 2.68 -24.03 6.95
N TYR A 174 3.01 -24.36 5.71
CA TYR A 174 2.90 -23.46 4.59
C TYR A 174 1.49 -23.57 4.01
N VAL A 175 0.82 -22.44 3.82
CA VAL A 175 -0.42 -22.35 3.05
C VAL A 175 -0.22 -21.39 1.89
N GLY A 176 -0.74 -21.72 0.72
CA GLY A 176 -0.61 -20.89 -0.47
C GLY A 176 -1.67 -21.25 -1.52
N ASN A 177 -1.61 -20.57 -2.66
CA ASN A 177 -2.50 -20.85 -3.76
C ASN A 177 -1.74 -21.31 -5.01
N HIS A 178 -2.44 -21.93 -5.92
CA HIS A 178 -1.99 -22.16 -7.30
C HIS A 178 -3.18 -22.43 -8.22
N ALA A 179 -2.95 -22.48 -9.54
CA ALA A 179 -3.97 -22.93 -10.48
C ALA A 179 -4.09 -24.45 -10.38
N PRO A 180 -5.31 -25.02 -10.21
CA PRO A 180 -5.51 -26.46 -10.20
C PRO A 180 -5.17 -27.09 -11.56
N VAL A 181 -4.66 -28.33 -11.52
CA VAL A 181 -4.33 -29.07 -12.75
C VAL A 181 -5.59 -29.35 -13.61
N ASP A 182 -6.72 -29.49 -12.96
CA ASP A 182 -8.05 -29.77 -13.54
C ASP A 182 -8.95 -28.52 -13.56
N ALA A 183 -8.37 -27.33 -13.72
CA ALA A 183 -9.10 -26.07 -13.75
C ALA A 183 -10.29 -26.11 -14.70
N SER A 184 -11.48 -25.77 -14.22
CA SER A 184 -12.73 -25.80 -14.98
C SER A 184 -12.99 -24.48 -15.74
N TYR A 185 -12.24 -23.42 -15.42
CA TYR A 185 -12.26 -22.12 -16.12
C TYR A 185 -10.92 -21.38 -15.93
N PRO A 186 -10.58 -20.47 -16.86
CA PRO A 186 -9.36 -19.65 -16.73
C PRO A 186 -9.37 -18.80 -15.45
N GLY A 187 -8.27 -18.86 -14.69
CA GLY A 187 -8.11 -18.13 -13.42
C GLY A 187 -8.76 -18.85 -12.22
N GLU A 188 -9.22 -20.09 -12.35
CA GLU A 188 -9.56 -20.88 -11.18
C GLU A 188 -8.32 -21.07 -10.31
N GLY A 189 -8.46 -20.75 -9.00
CA GLY A 189 -7.43 -20.95 -8.00
C GLY A 189 -7.82 -22.04 -7.01
N GLU A 190 -6.83 -22.66 -6.39
CA GLU A 190 -7.07 -23.54 -5.24
C GLU A 190 -6.06 -23.29 -4.14
N ILE A 191 -6.52 -23.41 -2.91
CA ILE A 191 -5.72 -23.27 -1.71
C ILE A 191 -5.20 -24.63 -1.30
N TRP A 192 -3.92 -24.68 -0.99
CA TRP A 192 -3.23 -25.88 -0.55
C TRP A 192 -2.40 -25.64 0.71
N LEU A 193 -2.12 -26.71 1.44
CA LEU A 193 -1.40 -26.73 2.71
C LEU A 193 -0.35 -27.84 2.69
N GLN A 194 0.84 -27.57 3.20
CA GLN A 194 1.88 -28.57 3.38
C GLN A 194 2.72 -28.25 4.60
N ARG A 195 3.19 -29.27 5.33
CA ARG A 195 4.07 -29.08 6.49
C ARG A 195 5.39 -28.46 6.04
N LEU A 196 5.90 -27.50 6.82
CA LEU A 196 7.17 -26.81 6.60
C LEU A 196 8.10 -27.08 7.79
N ASP A 197 9.34 -27.46 7.53
CA ASP A 197 10.38 -27.52 8.55
C ASP A 197 10.93 -26.10 8.78
N PRO A 198 10.73 -25.48 9.97
CA PRO A 198 11.18 -24.12 10.24
C PRO A 198 12.71 -23.97 10.39
N ASN A 199 13.48 -25.07 10.41
CA ASN A 199 14.93 -25.02 10.48
C ASN A 199 15.59 -25.04 9.12
N SER A 200 15.04 -25.85 8.18
CA SER A 200 15.57 -25.96 6.81
C SER A 200 14.77 -25.17 5.78
N TRP A 201 13.54 -24.75 6.10
CA TRP A 201 12.56 -24.14 5.20
C TRP A 201 12.16 -25.06 4.04
N GLU A 202 12.21 -26.38 4.27
CA GLU A 202 11.80 -27.38 3.31
C GLU A 202 10.36 -27.83 3.53
N LEU A 203 9.61 -27.97 2.43
CA LEU A 203 8.28 -28.58 2.46
C LEU A 203 8.41 -30.08 2.71
N THR A 204 7.68 -30.60 3.70
CA THR A 204 7.73 -32.00 4.10
C THR A 204 6.35 -32.63 4.12
N GLY A 205 6.28 -33.96 4.00
CA GLY A 205 5.02 -34.70 4.05
C GLY A 205 4.13 -34.48 2.83
N GLU A 206 2.85 -34.80 3.00
CA GLU A 206 1.84 -34.71 1.94
C GLU A 206 1.33 -33.28 1.76
N ARG A 207 1.04 -32.91 0.50
CA ARG A 207 0.34 -31.69 0.14
C ARG A 207 -1.16 -31.93 0.18
N HIS A 208 -1.89 -31.11 0.97
CA HIS A 208 -3.32 -31.20 1.16
C HIS A 208 -4.01 -30.11 0.36
N PHE A 209 -5.00 -30.47 -0.43
CA PHE A 209 -5.97 -29.54 -0.99
C PHE A 209 -6.91 -29.07 0.12
N LEU A 210 -7.17 -27.74 0.21
CA LEU A 210 -8.08 -27.19 1.20
C LEU A 210 -9.40 -26.71 0.58
N TRP A 211 -9.33 -25.78 -0.39
CA TRP A 211 -10.52 -25.11 -0.90
C TRP A 211 -10.30 -24.38 -2.23
N ARG A 212 -11.37 -24.21 -3.03
CA ARG A 212 -11.35 -23.43 -4.28
C ARG A 212 -12.16 -22.13 -4.19
N GLY A 213 -12.49 -21.66 -2.98
CA GLY A 213 -13.30 -20.47 -2.74
C GLY A 213 -14.80 -20.73 -2.71
N ALA A 214 -15.58 -19.68 -2.44
CA ALA A 214 -17.03 -19.71 -2.29
C ALA A 214 -17.76 -19.19 -3.52
N LEU A 215 -17.16 -18.30 -4.31
CA LEU A 215 -17.83 -17.53 -5.34
C LEU A 215 -17.84 -18.27 -6.67
N LYS A 216 -19.00 -18.38 -7.27
CA LYS A 216 -19.17 -19.12 -8.52
C LYS A 216 -18.33 -18.50 -9.65
N ARG A 217 -17.35 -19.26 -10.14
CA ARG A 217 -16.43 -18.86 -11.23
C ARG A 217 -15.69 -17.56 -10.96
N ALA A 218 -15.44 -17.23 -9.68
CA ALA A 218 -14.52 -16.17 -9.35
C ALA A 218 -13.10 -16.59 -9.74
N ILE A 219 -12.36 -15.65 -10.28
CA ILE A 219 -10.95 -15.87 -10.58
C ILE A 219 -10.13 -15.71 -9.30
N TRP A 220 -9.01 -16.42 -9.24
CA TRP A 220 -7.98 -16.34 -8.22
C TRP A 220 -8.53 -16.41 -6.79
N ALA A 221 -8.71 -17.64 -6.30
CA ALA A 221 -8.74 -17.89 -4.88
C ALA A 221 -7.29 -17.77 -4.39
N GLU A 222 -6.98 -16.70 -3.66
CA GLU A 222 -5.62 -16.28 -3.28
C GLU A 222 -5.59 -15.63 -1.90
N GLY A 223 -4.43 -15.23 -1.38
CA GLY A 223 -4.29 -14.59 -0.07
C GLY A 223 -4.84 -15.42 1.09
N PRO A 224 -4.50 -16.72 1.23
CA PRO A 224 -5.06 -17.56 2.26
C PRO A 224 -4.46 -17.25 3.62
N HIS A 225 -5.31 -17.13 4.66
CA HIS A 225 -4.89 -17.06 6.06
C HIS A 225 -5.69 -18.08 6.87
N ILE A 226 -4.99 -18.83 7.75
CA ILE A 226 -5.63 -19.79 8.65
C ILE A 226 -5.63 -19.25 10.09
N TYR A 227 -6.80 -19.32 10.72
CA TYR A 227 -7.00 -18.95 12.13
C TYR A 227 -7.57 -20.12 12.91
N LYS A 228 -7.19 -20.23 14.18
CA LYS A 228 -7.81 -21.18 15.12
C LYS A 228 -8.69 -20.41 16.08
N HIS A 229 -10.01 -20.63 16.01
CA HIS A 229 -10.99 -19.97 16.86
C HIS A 229 -12.11 -20.94 17.26
N ASP A 230 -12.59 -20.89 18.52
CA ASP A 230 -13.61 -21.79 19.09
C ASP A 230 -13.31 -23.29 18.80
N GLY A 231 -12.01 -23.68 18.84
CA GLY A 231 -11.54 -25.04 18.60
C GLY A 231 -11.62 -25.52 17.14
N ARG A 232 -11.78 -24.61 16.18
CA ARG A 232 -11.86 -24.88 14.73
C ARG A 232 -10.85 -24.09 13.95
N TYR A 233 -10.63 -24.55 12.73
CA TYR A 233 -9.77 -23.88 11.76
C TYR A 233 -10.63 -23.09 10.76
N TYR A 234 -10.34 -21.81 10.63
CA TYR A 234 -10.98 -20.89 9.67
C TYR A 234 -9.99 -20.53 8.59
N LEU A 235 -10.41 -20.65 7.34
CA LEU A 235 -9.62 -20.30 6.16
C LEU A 235 -10.23 -19.06 5.51
N LEU A 236 -9.55 -17.92 5.65
CA LEU A 236 -9.87 -16.66 4.98
C LEU A 236 -9.18 -16.64 3.62
N VAL A 237 -9.87 -16.15 2.58
CA VAL A 237 -9.37 -16.16 1.19
C VAL A 237 -9.84 -14.91 0.46
N ALA A 238 -9.00 -14.37 -0.42
CA ALA A 238 -9.40 -13.37 -1.39
C ALA A 238 -9.88 -14.04 -2.67
N GLU A 239 -10.93 -13.50 -3.29
CA GLU A 239 -11.49 -13.98 -4.56
C GLU A 239 -11.86 -12.83 -5.50
N GLY A 240 -11.89 -13.09 -6.80
CA GLY A 240 -12.38 -12.17 -7.82
C GLY A 240 -11.32 -11.26 -8.41
N GLY A 241 -10.07 -11.44 -7.99
CA GLY A 241 -8.92 -10.62 -8.39
C GLY A 241 -8.97 -9.21 -7.83
N THR A 242 -7.82 -8.55 -7.81
CA THR A 242 -7.63 -7.24 -7.18
C THR A 242 -8.24 -6.06 -7.95
N SER A 243 -9.48 -6.23 -8.42
CA SER A 243 -10.24 -5.21 -9.16
C SER A 243 -11.67 -5.11 -8.61
N PHE A 244 -12.62 -4.67 -9.43
CA PHE A 244 -14.01 -4.44 -9.00
C PHE A 244 -14.70 -5.65 -8.35
N ASN A 245 -14.38 -6.87 -8.80
CA ASN A 245 -15.01 -8.09 -8.27
C ASN A 245 -14.34 -8.62 -7.00
N HIS A 246 -13.34 -7.93 -6.49
CA HIS A 246 -12.58 -8.35 -5.32
C HIS A 246 -13.47 -8.57 -4.10
N ALA A 247 -13.19 -9.62 -3.35
CA ALA A 247 -14.00 -10.04 -2.23
C ALA A 247 -13.17 -10.83 -1.21
N VAL A 248 -13.62 -10.83 0.04
CA VAL A 248 -13.11 -11.70 1.10
C VAL A 248 -14.14 -12.77 1.37
N THR A 249 -13.71 -14.04 1.35
CA THR A 249 -14.53 -15.20 1.65
C THR A 249 -13.90 -16.03 2.77
N ILE A 250 -14.68 -16.86 3.44
CA ILE A 250 -14.22 -17.66 4.56
C ILE A 250 -14.87 -19.05 4.57
N ALA A 251 -14.10 -20.02 5.02
CA ALA A 251 -14.56 -21.39 5.27
C ALA A 251 -14.09 -21.88 6.65
N VAL A 252 -14.72 -22.94 7.17
CA VAL A 252 -14.40 -23.53 8.47
C VAL A 252 -14.21 -25.04 8.35
N SER A 253 -13.35 -25.60 9.19
CA SER A 253 -13.17 -27.06 9.34
C SER A 253 -12.92 -27.44 10.79
N ASP A 254 -13.29 -28.66 11.16
CA ASP A 254 -12.91 -29.28 12.44
C ASP A 254 -11.45 -29.81 12.39
N SER A 255 -10.84 -29.89 11.21
CA SER A 255 -9.46 -30.37 10.99
C SER A 255 -8.67 -29.38 10.14
N LEU A 256 -7.39 -29.15 10.44
CA LEU A 256 -6.51 -28.28 9.69
C LEU A 256 -6.42 -28.67 8.18
N THR A 257 -6.44 -29.96 7.89
CA THR A 257 -6.37 -30.51 6.52
C THR A 257 -7.73 -30.62 5.83
N GLY A 258 -8.80 -30.08 6.46
CA GLY A 258 -10.15 -30.09 5.89
C GLY A 258 -10.98 -31.36 6.19
N PRO A 259 -12.13 -31.53 5.55
CA PRO A 259 -12.68 -30.65 4.51
C PRO A 259 -13.18 -29.31 5.07
N TYR A 260 -13.01 -28.24 4.31
CA TYR A 260 -13.49 -26.91 4.63
C TYR A 260 -14.90 -26.65 4.09
N GLU A 261 -15.78 -26.11 4.94
CA GLU A 261 -17.16 -25.73 4.61
C GLU A 261 -17.25 -24.20 4.52
N GLY A 262 -17.67 -23.68 3.35
CA GLY A 262 -17.79 -22.25 3.13
C GLY A 262 -18.97 -21.63 3.89
N ASN A 263 -18.79 -20.39 4.38
CA ASN A 263 -19.88 -19.61 4.97
C ASN A 263 -20.98 -19.34 3.93
N GLU A 264 -22.23 -19.63 4.25
CA GLU A 264 -23.37 -19.37 3.36
C GLU A 264 -23.59 -17.87 3.08
N ARG A 265 -23.04 -16.99 3.93
CA ARG A 265 -23.08 -15.53 3.77
C ARG A 265 -21.90 -14.96 2.97
N ASN A 266 -21.04 -15.81 2.39
CA ASN A 266 -19.94 -15.34 1.54
C ASN A 266 -20.43 -14.51 0.35
N PRO A 267 -19.72 -13.42 -0.04
CA PRO A 267 -18.49 -12.89 0.58
C PRO A 267 -18.78 -12.13 1.87
N ILE A 268 -17.87 -12.22 2.85
CA ILE A 268 -18.02 -11.52 4.13
C ILE A 268 -17.61 -10.04 4.05
N LEU A 269 -16.80 -9.66 3.05
CA LEU A 269 -16.48 -8.26 2.73
C LEU A 269 -16.27 -8.12 1.22
N THR A 270 -16.91 -7.11 0.62
CA THR A 270 -16.69 -6.71 -0.77
C THR A 270 -17.34 -5.35 -1.05
N SER A 271 -16.85 -4.63 -2.05
CA SER A 271 -17.50 -3.42 -2.60
C SER A 271 -18.20 -3.66 -3.95
N ARG A 272 -18.13 -4.86 -4.55
CA ARG A 272 -18.61 -5.15 -5.91
C ARG A 272 -20.10 -4.97 -6.12
N HIS A 273 -20.90 -5.00 -5.05
CA HIS A 273 -22.35 -4.78 -5.07
C HIS A 273 -22.76 -3.31 -4.85
N LEU A 274 -21.75 -2.44 -4.58
CA LEU A 274 -21.98 -1.01 -4.38
C LEU A 274 -21.91 -0.26 -5.71
N SER A 275 -22.44 0.96 -5.72
CA SER A 275 -22.34 1.86 -6.88
C SER A 275 -20.88 2.16 -7.23
N TYR A 276 -20.60 2.38 -8.52
CA TYR A 276 -19.28 2.85 -8.99
C TYR A 276 -18.83 4.18 -8.37
N GLY A 277 -19.76 5.02 -7.94
CA GLY A 277 -19.47 6.24 -7.19
C GLY A 277 -19.25 6.06 -5.69
N ASN A 278 -19.16 4.81 -5.19
CA ASN A 278 -18.78 4.57 -3.81
C ASN A 278 -17.35 5.09 -3.56
N TRP A 279 -17.09 5.64 -2.38
CA TRP A 279 -15.83 6.31 -2.04
C TRP A 279 -14.60 5.38 -2.06
N VAL A 280 -14.82 4.07 -1.87
CA VAL A 280 -13.81 3.02 -1.95
C VAL A 280 -14.33 1.85 -2.78
N ASN A 281 -13.48 1.24 -3.58
CA ASN A 281 -13.81 0.06 -4.39
C ASN A 281 -12.70 -0.99 -4.32
N SER A 282 -12.91 -2.14 -4.96
CA SER A 282 -11.94 -3.25 -5.05
C SER A 282 -11.51 -3.79 -3.69
N THR A 283 -12.40 -3.77 -2.70
CA THR A 283 -12.08 -4.21 -1.34
C THR A 283 -11.93 -5.72 -1.24
N GLY A 284 -10.83 -6.17 -0.67
CA GLY A 284 -10.49 -7.59 -0.52
C GLY A 284 -9.12 -7.78 0.10
N HIS A 285 -8.54 -8.97 -0.06
CA HIS A 285 -7.21 -9.35 0.44
C HIS A 285 -7.00 -8.89 1.88
N ALA A 286 -7.59 -9.62 2.81
CA ALA A 286 -7.72 -9.21 4.21
C ALA A 286 -6.98 -10.15 5.16
N ASP A 287 -6.55 -9.63 6.29
CA ASP A 287 -6.03 -10.39 7.42
C ASP A 287 -6.77 -9.98 8.71
N LEU A 288 -6.89 -10.89 9.68
CA LEU A 288 -7.63 -10.72 10.93
C LEU A 288 -6.69 -10.60 12.12
N VAL A 289 -7.08 -9.78 13.10
CA VAL A 289 -6.37 -9.65 14.37
C VAL A 289 -7.35 -9.68 15.55
N GLU A 290 -7.00 -10.47 16.58
CA GLU A 290 -7.69 -10.50 17.86
C GLU A 290 -7.00 -9.57 18.86
N LEU A 291 -7.78 -8.74 19.54
CA LEU A 291 -7.33 -7.90 20.63
C LEU A 291 -7.27 -8.69 21.96
N GLU A 292 -6.60 -8.16 22.95
CA GLU A 292 -6.50 -8.78 24.28
C GLU A 292 -7.87 -8.92 24.98
N ASP A 293 -8.79 -8.00 24.68
CA ASP A 293 -10.15 -8.00 25.24
C ASP A 293 -11.14 -8.89 24.45
N GLY A 294 -10.66 -9.62 23.43
CA GLY A 294 -11.45 -10.53 22.61
C GLY A 294 -12.21 -9.88 21.46
N ARG A 295 -12.08 -8.56 21.24
CA ARG A 295 -12.58 -7.91 20.02
C ARG A 295 -11.72 -8.28 18.81
N TRP A 296 -12.30 -8.27 17.64
CA TRP A 296 -11.62 -8.60 16.41
C TRP A 296 -11.70 -7.46 15.40
N TYR A 297 -10.63 -7.31 14.66
CA TYR A 297 -10.56 -6.38 13.54
C TYR A 297 -9.99 -7.07 12.29
N MET A 298 -10.35 -6.53 11.14
CA MET A 298 -9.85 -6.93 9.83
C MET A 298 -9.09 -5.77 9.22
N VAL A 299 -7.91 -6.02 8.67
CA VAL A 299 -7.26 -5.12 7.73
C VAL A 299 -7.51 -5.63 6.33
N ALA A 300 -7.82 -4.74 5.39
CA ALA A 300 -8.10 -5.11 4.00
C ALA A 300 -7.65 -4.02 3.05
N LEU A 301 -7.30 -4.38 1.82
CA LEU A 301 -7.02 -3.38 0.81
C LEU A 301 -8.30 -2.79 0.20
N GLY A 302 -8.19 -1.56 -0.30
CA GLY A 302 -9.22 -0.88 -1.07
C GLY A 302 -8.65 0.30 -1.85
N ILE A 303 -9.37 0.77 -2.87
CA ILE A 303 -8.95 1.86 -3.74
C ILE A 303 -9.90 3.04 -3.58
N ARG A 304 -9.38 4.22 -3.18
CA ARG A 304 -10.08 5.50 -3.29
C ARG A 304 -9.92 6.01 -4.72
N GLY A 305 -10.86 5.71 -5.59
CA GLY A 305 -10.77 6.03 -7.00
C GLY A 305 -11.74 7.10 -7.49
N ASP A 306 -11.56 7.53 -8.72
CA ASP A 306 -12.53 8.32 -9.48
C ASP A 306 -13.69 7.43 -9.99
N GLU A 307 -14.59 8.01 -10.80
CA GLU A 307 -15.74 7.29 -11.38
C GLU A 307 -15.33 6.11 -12.29
N GLU A 308 -14.11 6.15 -12.83
CA GLU A 308 -13.49 5.05 -13.57
C GLU A 308 -12.64 4.13 -12.68
N ARG A 309 -12.67 4.33 -11.36
CA ARG A 309 -11.93 3.58 -10.35
C ARG A 309 -10.40 3.69 -10.49
N ARG A 310 -9.93 4.82 -10.97
CA ARG A 310 -8.52 5.15 -11.09
C ARG A 310 -8.06 5.96 -9.89
N SER A 311 -6.83 5.75 -9.46
CA SER A 311 -6.23 6.43 -8.32
C SER A 311 -4.73 6.59 -8.51
N ASN A 312 -4.15 7.63 -7.92
CA ASN A 312 -2.70 7.73 -7.74
C ASN A 312 -2.23 7.16 -6.40
N MET A 313 -3.12 6.98 -5.42
CA MET A 313 -2.77 6.34 -4.15
C MET A 313 -2.63 4.81 -4.28
N GLY A 314 -3.11 4.23 -5.37
CA GLY A 314 -3.12 2.77 -5.52
C GLY A 314 -4.08 2.09 -4.54
N ARG A 315 -3.73 0.90 -4.09
CA ARG A 315 -4.48 0.12 -3.10
C ARG A 315 -3.96 0.47 -1.71
N GLU A 316 -4.85 0.84 -0.79
CA GLU A 316 -4.56 1.36 0.53
C GLU A 316 -5.08 0.43 1.61
N THR A 317 -4.53 0.50 2.83
CA THR A 317 -4.95 -0.35 3.95
C THR A 317 -6.07 0.30 4.76
N HIS A 318 -7.15 -0.45 4.95
CA HIS A 318 -8.37 -0.06 5.68
C HIS A 318 -8.56 -0.93 6.91
N LEU A 319 -9.18 -0.39 7.95
CA LEU A 319 -9.55 -1.10 9.18
C LEU A 319 -11.06 -1.30 9.26
N ILE A 320 -11.48 -2.50 9.58
CA ILE A 320 -12.87 -2.94 9.63
C ILE A 320 -13.08 -3.69 10.94
N GLU A 321 -14.14 -3.34 11.69
CA GLU A 321 -14.58 -4.09 12.87
C GLU A 321 -15.13 -5.46 12.47
N VAL A 322 -14.90 -6.48 13.30
CA VAL A 322 -15.39 -7.84 13.09
C VAL A 322 -16.06 -8.35 14.36
N GLU A 323 -17.28 -8.86 14.22
CA GLU A 323 -17.99 -9.57 15.28
C GLU A 323 -18.14 -11.05 14.92
N TRP A 324 -18.08 -11.91 15.91
CA TRP A 324 -18.30 -13.34 15.72
C TRP A 324 -19.74 -13.70 16.11
N GLU A 325 -20.51 -14.23 15.17
CA GLU A 325 -21.90 -14.60 15.34
C GLU A 325 -22.11 -16.10 15.14
N ARG A 326 -22.86 -16.72 16.04
CA ARG A 326 -23.30 -18.11 15.87
C ARG A 326 -24.43 -18.19 14.85
N GLU A 327 -24.37 -19.17 13.96
CA GLU A 327 -25.45 -19.42 12.98
C GLU A 327 -26.82 -19.52 13.65
N PRO A 328 -27.82 -18.78 13.20
CA PRO A 328 -29.17 -18.80 13.76
C PRO A 328 -30.01 -19.99 13.28
N TYR A 329 -29.50 -20.77 12.33
CA TYR A 329 -30.27 -21.82 11.65
C TYR A 329 -30.56 -23.01 12.54
N TRP A 330 -31.82 -23.11 13.02
CA TRP A 330 -32.27 -24.16 13.96
C TRP A 330 -32.27 -25.57 13.34
N TRP A 331 -32.31 -25.69 11.99
CA TRP A 331 -32.33 -26.96 11.25
C TRP A 331 -30.94 -27.55 10.99
N LYS A 332 -29.86 -26.79 11.21
CA LYS A 332 -28.50 -27.32 11.09
C LYS A 332 -28.09 -28.08 12.35
N GLU A 333 -27.54 -29.26 12.17
CA GLU A 333 -26.95 -30.05 13.26
C GLU A 333 -25.70 -29.39 13.81
N LYS A 334 -24.80 -28.95 12.93
CA LYS A 334 -23.61 -28.18 13.28
C LYS A 334 -23.92 -26.69 13.14
N LYS A 335 -23.60 -25.92 14.16
CA LYS A 335 -23.71 -24.45 14.17
C LYS A 335 -22.33 -23.88 14.35
N TYR A 336 -21.85 -23.25 13.33
CA TYR A 336 -20.57 -22.58 13.35
C TYR A 336 -20.69 -21.16 13.93
N LEU A 337 -19.57 -20.67 14.44
CA LEU A 337 -19.35 -19.27 14.75
C LEU A 337 -18.69 -18.63 13.53
N TRP A 338 -19.20 -17.53 13.03
CA TRP A 338 -18.71 -16.91 11.80
C TRP A 338 -18.33 -15.44 12.03
N PRO A 339 -17.20 -14.96 11.46
CA PRO A 339 -16.90 -13.55 11.48
C PRO A 339 -17.81 -12.76 10.55
N VAL A 340 -18.30 -11.64 11.04
CA VAL A 340 -19.12 -10.66 10.33
C VAL A 340 -18.33 -9.38 10.23
N ALA A 341 -17.80 -9.08 9.06
CA ALA A 341 -17.06 -7.85 8.81
C ALA A 341 -18.03 -6.66 8.67
N ALA A 342 -17.70 -5.53 9.31
CA ALA A 342 -18.53 -4.33 9.37
C ALA A 342 -19.98 -4.65 9.75
N PRO A 343 -20.27 -5.18 10.96
CA PRO A 343 -21.53 -5.81 11.32
C PRO A 343 -22.75 -4.90 11.14
N SER A 344 -22.58 -3.59 11.27
CA SER A 344 -23.66 -2.60 11.12
C SER A 344 -23.95 -2.22 9.66
N THR A 345 -22.98 -2.34 8.74
CA THR A 345 -23.09 -1.77 7.37
C THR A 345 -22.73 -2.74 6.25
N GLY A 346 -21.96 -3.79 6.53
CA GLY A 346 -21.49 -4.78 5.56
C GLY A 346 -20.48 -4.25 4.53
N ARG A 347 -19.84 -3.11 4.79
CA ARG A 347 -18.90 -2.46 3.87
C ARG A 347 -17.83 -1.65 4.62
N VAL A 348 -16.74 -1.30 3.93
CA VAL A 348 -15.75 -0.38 4.47
C VAL A 348 -16.36 1.01 4.62
N GLU A 349 -16.39 1.52 5.84
CA GLU A 349 -16.86 2.87 6.16
C GLU A 349 -15.71 3.88 6.12
N ARG A 350 -16.03 5.12 5.68
CA ARG A 350 -15.05 6.21 5.67
C ARG A 350 -14.60 6.57 7.08
N THR A 351 -15.52 6.53 8.02
CA THR A 351 -15.24 6.79 9.44
C THR A 351 -15.89 5.72 10.31
N SER A 352 -15.17 5.27 11.34
CA SER A 352 -15.65 4.25 12.29
C SER A 352 -15.27 4.63 13.71
N PRO A 353 -15.93 4.08 14.75
CA PRO A 353 -15.54 4.29 16.13
C PRO A 353 -14.08 3.91 16.37
N LEU A 354 -13.38 4.68 17.23
CA LEU A 354 -12.01 4.36 17.61
C LEU A 354 -11.94 2.98 18.31
N PRO A 355 -10.97 2.12 17.95
CA PRO A 355 -10.75 0.85 18.65
C PRO A 355 -10.42 1.04 20.14
N PHE A 356 -9.73 2.12 20.48
CA PHE A 356 -9.32 2.46 21.83
C PHE A 356 -9.66 3.93 22.15
N ALA A 357 -10.20 4.18 23.34
CA ALA A 357 -10.69 5.51 23.73
C ALA A 357 -9.59 6.58 23.81
N ASP A 358 -8.36 6.18 24.07
CA ASP A 358 -7.22 7.10 24.22
C ASP A 358 -6.49 7.39 22.89
N SER A 359 -6.95 6.84 21.77
CA SER A 359 -6.38 7.09 20.45
C SER A 359 -6.54 8.55 20.06
N GLN A 360 -5.47 9.18 19.61
CA GLN A 360 -5.50 10.53 19.06
C GLN A 360 -5.32 10.47 17.55
N HIS A 361 -6.16 11.19 16.82
CA HIS A 361 -6.01 11.29 15.38
C HIS A 361 -4.70 12.01 15.02
N ARG A 362 -3.83 11.34 14.25
CA ARG A 362 -2.60 11.97 13.73
C ARG A 362 -2.93 12.84 12.50
N PRO A 363 -2.25 13.99 12.36
CA PRO A 363 -2.38 14.78 11.14
C PRO A 363 -1.84 14.00 9.94
N SER A 364 -2.29 14.40 8.75
CA SER A 364 -1.78 13.86 7.49
C SER A 364 -0.28 14.00 7.35
N LEU A 365 0.32 13.10 6.59
CA LEU A 365 1.77 13.05 6.40
C LEU A 365 2.33 14.38 5.92
N THR A 366 3.28 14.89 6.68
CA THR A 366 4.19 15.96 6.29
C THR A 366 5.60 15.44 6.46
N LEU A 367 6.40 15.53 5.40
CA LEU A 367 7.78 15.11 5.41
C LEU A 367 8.66 16.25 4.93
N ARG A 368 9.62 16.65 5.75
CA ARG A 368 10.70 17.55 5.38
C ARG A 368 12.02 16.79 5.54
N ASP A 369 12.84 16.78 4.50
CA ASP A 369 14.17 16.19 4.52
C ASP A 369 15.17 17.22 3.97
N ASP A 370 16.14 17.57 4.78
CA ASP A 370 17.26 18.45 4.45
C ASP A 370 18.56 17.66 4.21
N PHE A 371 18.47 16.32 4.14
CA PHE A 371 19.55 15.37 3.84
C PHE A 371 20.82 15.56 4.69
N GLU A 372 20.65 15.99 5.92
CA GLU A 372 21.74 16.17 6.90
C GLU A 372 22.24 14.85 7.51
N GLN A 373 21.47 13.78 7.37
CA GLN A 373 21.82 12.45 7.87
C GLN A 373 22.66 11.68 6.84
N ASN A 374 23.42 10.69 7.32
CA ASN A 374 24.24 9.83 6.45
C ASN A 374 23.43 8.67 5.84
N GLU A 375 22.15 8.52 6.21
CA GLU A 375 21.24 7.50 5.72
C GLU A 375 19.92 8.16 5.28
N LEU A 376 19.30 7.59 4.24
CA LEU A 376 17.98 8.04 3.79
C LEU A 376 16.92 7.70 4.83
N GLY A 377 15.97 8.62 5.02
CA GLY A 377 14.78 8.37 5.82
C GLY A 377 13.96 7.19 5.26
N LEU A 378 13.29 6.44 6.13
CA LEU A 378 12.56 5.22 5.79
C LEU A 378 11.49 5.39 4.70
N ALA A 379 10.96 6.60 4.51
CA ALA A 379 9.93 6.88 3.49
C ALA A 379 10.49 6.91 2.06
N TRP A 380 11.80 7.08 1.88
CA TRP A 380 12.43 7.13 0.57
C TRP A 380 12.63 5.75 -0.03
N THR A 381 12.17 5.56 -1.24
CA THR A 381 12.30 4.30 -1.99
C THR A 381 12.82 4.55 -3.40
N PHE A 382 13.72 3.69 -3.85
CA PHE A 382 14.14 3.61 -5.24
C PHE A 382 13.17 2.75 -6.03
N ARG A 383 12.99 3.08 -7.28
CA ARG A 383 12.41 2.13 -8.20
C ARG A 383 13.48 1.12 -8.61
N ARG A 384 13.31 -0.12 -8.16
CA ARG A 384 14.30 -1.21 -8.21
C ARG A 384 15.53 -0.95 -7.32
N ALA A 385 16.20 -2.03 -6.97
CA ALA A 385 17.38 -1.93 -6.11
C ALA A 385 18.52 -1.21 -6.83
N PRO A 386 19.02 -0.09 -6.27
CA PRO A 386 20.05 0.71 -6.91
C PRO A 386 21.43 0.05 -6.84
N GLU A 387 22.40 0.49 -7.67
CA GLU A 387 23.82 0.18 -7.46
C GLU A 387 24.35 0.83 -6.17
N ALA A 388 25.50 0.34 -5.69
CA ALA A 388 26.11 0.85 -4.47
C ALA A 388 26.43 2.35 -4.53
N ASP A 389 26.78 2.82 -5.71
CA ASP A 389 27.19 4.16 -6.03
C ASP A 389 26.13 4.98 -6.77
N ALA A 390 24.86 4.51 -6.77
CA ALA A 390 23.77 5.23 -7.43
C ALA A 390 23.42 6.57 -6.75
N TYR A 391 23.75 6.70 -5.48
CA TYR A 391 23.53 7.93 -4.71
C TYR A 391 24.57 8.10 -3.59
N SER A 392 24.65 9.31 -3.02
CA SER A 392 25.52 9.60 -1.88
C SER A 392 24.95 10.72 -1.02
N LEU A 393 24.99 10.55 0.30
CA LEU A 393 24.69 11.57 1.31
C LEU A 393 25.97 12.17 1.92
N VAL A 394 27.16 11.67 1.51
CA VAL A 394 28.45 12.12 2.05
C VAL A 394 29.33 12.83 1.03
N SER A 395 29.09 12.68 -0.27
CA SER A 395 29.86 13.35 -1.34
C SER A 395 29.71 14.87 -1.30
N ARG A 396 28.58 15.36 -0.82
CA ARG A 396 28.30 16.76 -0.52
C ARG A 396 27.45 16.81 0.75
N PRO A 397 28.05 17.05 1.94
CA PRO A 397 27.28 17.08 3.19
C PRO A 397 26.10 18.05 3.14
N GLY A 398 24.95 17.64 3.69
CA GLY A 398 23.69 18.39 3.63
C GLY A 398 22.99 18.31 2.26
N PHE A 399 23.38 17.35 1.41
CA PHE A 399 22.74 17.11 0.11
C PHE A 399 22.61 15.63 -0.17
N LEU A 400 21.50 15.26 -0.81
CA LEU A 400 21.42 13.99 -1.52
C LEU A 400 22.00 14.15 -2.93
N ARG A 401 23.07 13.43 -3.25
CA ARG A 401 23.58 13.31 -4.61
C ARG A 401 22.98 12.08 -5.29
N LEU A 402 22.28 12.28 -6.40
CA LEU A 402 21.72 11.23 -7.23
C LEU A 402 22.47 11.18 -8.57
N TYR A 403 23.17 10.08 -8.83
CA TYR A 403 23.94 9.91 -10.08
C TYR A 403 23.04 9.50 -11.23
N SER A 404 23.17 10.20 -12.36
CA SER A 404 22.37 9.95 -13.55
C SER A 404 22.60 8.55 -14.12
N GLN A 405 21.52 7.87 -14.50
CA GLN A 405 21.58 6.59 -15.22
C GLN A 405 21.30 6.84 -16.71
N SER A 406 21.74 5.92 -17.57
CA SER A 406 21.42 6.00 -19.00
C SER A 406 19.97 5.66 -19.32
N THR A 407 19.26 4.97 -18.42
CA THR A 407 17.87 4.54 -18.55
C THR A 407 16.89 5.66 -18.20
N THR A 408 15.71 5.61 -18.84
CA THR A 408 14.56 6.48 -18.54
C THR A 408 13.46 5.72 -17.81
N PRO A 409 12.47 6.38 -17.18
CA PRO A 409 11.40 5.70 -16.46
C PRO A 409 10.57 4.74 -17.31
N ALA A 410 10.47 4.98 -18.62
CA ALA A 410 9.76 4.10 -19.54
C ALA A 410 10.50 2.79 -19.86
N ALA A 411 11.77 2.66 -19.46
CA ALA A 411 12.58 1.49 -19.72
C ALA A 411 12.59 0.54 -18.52
N ARG A 412 12.71 -0.74 -18.80
CA ARG A 412 13.03 -1.76 -17.81
C ARG A 412 14.51 -1.63 -17.40
N GLY A 413 14.81 -1.82 -16.13
CA GLY A 413 16.15 -1.73 -15.57
C GLY A 413 16.24 -0.68 -14.46
N ARG A 414 17.46 -0.44 -13.99
CA ARG A 414 17.73 0.56 -12.97
C ARG A 414 17.59 1.98 -13.53
N VAL A 415 16.84 2.80 -12.83
CA VAL A 415 16.61 4.21 -13.16
C VAL A 415 17.06 5.04 -11.97
N ALA A 416 17.74 6.15 -12.18
CA ALA A 416 18.02 7.10 -11.10
C ALA A 416 16.72 7.81 -10.71
N GLN A 417 15.93 7.14 -9.89
CA GLN A 417 14.63 7.59 -9.42
C GLN A 417 14.46 7.23 -7.95
N LEU A 418 14.24 8.25 -7.13
CA LEU A 418 14.01 8.17 -5.70
C LEU A 418 12.77 8.96 -5.35
N GLY A 419 11.85 8.38 -4.61
CA GLY A 419 10.60 9.06 -4.26
C GLY A 419 9.99 8.55 -2.96
N ILE A 420 9.00 9.29 -2.50
CA ILE A 420 8.10 8.92 -1.40
C ILE A 420 6.71 8.64 -1.96
N LYS A 421 5.94 7.80 -1.30
CA LYS A 421 4.58 7.48 -1.73
C LYS A 421 3.66 8.70 -1.61
N GLN A 422 2.85 8.94 -2.65
CA GLN A 422 1.73 9.88 -2.56
C GLN A 422 0.68 9.29 -1.60
N THR A 423 0.29 10.04 -0.58
CA THR A 423 -0.63 9.58 0.47
C THR A 423 -2.00 10.25 0.44
N GLU A 424 -2.14 11.36 -0.27
CA GLU A 424 -3.43 12.03 -0.48
C GLU A 424 -3.59 12.49 -1.94
N SER A 425 -4.86 12.61 -2.39
CA SER A 425 -5.16 13.11 -3.73
C SER A 425 -4.64 14.53 -3.95
N ASP A 426 -4.75 15.36 -2.92
CA ASP A 426 -4.25 16.73 -2.92
C ASP A 426 -2.98 16.80 -2.07
N PHE A 427 -1.91 17.32 -2.65
CA PHE A 427 -0.63 17.48 -1.98
C PHE A 427 0.16 18.66 -2.55
N LEU A 428 1.17 19.05 -1.82
CA LEU A 428 2.21 19.98 -2.24
C LEU A 428 3.57 19.31 -2.04
N PHE A 429 4.35 19.20 -3.10
CA PHE A 429 5.75 18.80 -3.06
C PHE A 429 6.63 19.94 -3.53
N THR A 430 7.59 20.35 -2.73
CA THR A 430 8.58 21.35 -3.10
C THR A 430 9.99 20.81 -2.85
N ALA A 431 10.93 21.18 -3.71
CA ALA A 431 12.31 20.75 -3.57
C ALA A 431 13.25 21.74 -4.21
N ARG A 432 14.49 21.79 -3.73
CA ARG A 432 15.58 22.56 -4.33
C ARG A 432 16.65 21.61 -4.84
N THR A 433 16.99 21.76 -6.13
CA THR A 433 17.93 20.89 -6.83
C THR A 433 19.03 21.69 -7.51
N HIS A 434 20.21 21.09 -7.59
CA HIS A 434 21.38 21.58 -8.29
C HIS A 434 21.73 20.60 -9.40
N PHE A 435 21.74 21.07 -10.65
CA PHE A 435 22.08 20.23 -11.80
C PHE A 435 22.87 21.03 -12.84
N GLU A 436 24.07 20.56 -13.14
CA GLU A 436 24.87 21.04 -14.25
C GLU A 436 25.45 19.85 -15.02
N SER A 437 25.37 19.89 -16.34
CA SER A 437 25.87 18.84 -17.21
C SER A 437 26.55 19.39 -18.44
N GLN A 438 27.57 18.68 -18.93
CA GLN A 438 28.15 18.89 -20.25
C GLN A 438 27.59 17.88 -21.28
N THR A 439 26.90 16.84 -20.83
CA THR A 439 26.32 15.79 -21.66
C THR A 439 25.02 16.28 -22.28
N ILE A 440 24.98 16.44 -23.61
CA ILE A 440 23.76 16.83 -24.33
C ILE A 440 22.67 15.79 -24.09
N ASN A 441 21.44 16.26 -23.88
CA ASN A 441 20.25 15.50 -23.52
C ASN A 441 20.23 14.96 -22.08
N SER A 442 21.29 15.14 -21.29
CA SER A 442 21.23 14.83 -19.86
C SER A 442 20.18 15.70 -19.17
N GLU A 443 19.38 15.11 -18.30
CA GLU A 443 18.25 15.77 -17.65
C GLU A 443 18.10 15.35 -16.19
N ALA A 444 17.62 16.25 -15.33
CA ALA A 444 17.35 15.98 -13.94
C ALA A 444 16.30 16.92 -13.36
N GLY A 445 15.54 16.45 -12.38
CA GLY A 445 14.50 17.22 -11.72
C GLY A 445 13.56 16.39 -10.87
N VAL A 446 12.29 16.75 -10.88
CA VAL A 446 11.26 16.08 -10.06
C VAL A 446 10.34 15.20 -10.91
N THR A 447 9.76 14.20 -10.29
CA THR A 447 8.89 13.21 -10.93
C THR A 447 7.67 12.91 -10.07
N LEU A 448 6.55 12.61 -10.73
CA LEU A 448 5.42 11.88 -10.17
C LEU A 448 5.25 10.61 -11.01
N PHE A 449 5.54 9.48 -10.41
CA PHE A 449 5.69 8.21 -11.12
C PHE A 449 4.78 7.14 -10.51
N GLN A 450 4.04 6.44 -11.33
CA GLN A 450 3.22 5.30 -10.91
C GLN A 450 3.64 4.01 -11.63
N LYS A 451 3.96 4.06 -12.93
CA LYS A 451 4.32 2.91 -13.76
C LYS A 451 5.12 3.37 -15.00
N ASP A 452 5.74 2.43 -15.72
CA ASP A 452 6.54 2.67 -16.95
C ASP A 452 5.83 3.55 -17.98
N ASP A 453 4.52 3.45 -18.08
CA ASP A 453 3.67 4.17 -19.02
C ASP A 453 2.73 5.18 -18.32
N HIS A 454 2.97 5.48 -17.01
CA HIS A 454 2.24 6.48 -16.23
C HIS A 454 3.18 7.27 -15.34
N PHE A 455 3.70 8.39 -15.86
CA PHE A 455 4.53 9.30 -15.09
C PHE A 455 4.52 10.71 -15.68
N LEU A 456 4.84 11.68 -14.84
CA LEU A 456 5.10 13.06 -15.15
C LEU A 456 6.50 13.43 -14.67
N ASN A 457 7.39 13.85 -15.58
CA ASN A 457 8.70 14.39 -15.23
C ASN A 457 8.74 15.88 -15.51
N ALA A 458 9.28 16.66 -14.56
CA ALA A 458 9.62 18.06 -14.72
C ALA A 458 11.13 18.22 -14.50
N VAL A 459 11.86 18.53 -15.55
CA VAL A 459 13.32 18.45 -15.55
C VAL A 459 13.98 19.68 -16.16
N VAL A 460 15.20 19.96 -15.70
CA VAL A 460 16.18 20.76 -16.44
C VAL A 460 16.90 19.82 -17.39
N LYS A 461 16.96 20.17 -18.67
CA LYS A 461 17.62 19.37 -19.70
C LYS A 461 18.73 20.15 -20.38
N ARG A 462 19.90 19.53 -20.52
CA ARG A 462 21.04 20.09 -21.23
C ARG A 462 20.83 20.03 -22.75
N GLN A 463 20.93 21.18 -23.40
CA GLN A 463 20.87 21.34 -24.87
C GLN A 463 22.26 21.74 -25.42
N GLU A 464 22.42 21.73 -26.73
CA GLU A 464 23.66 22.21 -27.35
C GLU A 464 23.98 23.65 -26.90
N LYS A 465 22.94 24.48 -26.75
CA LYS A 465 23.07 25.89 -26.33
C LYS A 465 22.27 26.12 -25.06
N GLY A 466 22.88 25.88 -23.88
CA GLY A 466 22.29 26.17 -22.57
C GLY A 466 21.35 25.05 -22.07
N TYR A 467 20.28 25.47 -21.45
CA TYR A 467 19.32 24.55 -20.79
C TYR A 467 17.88 24.90 -21.18
N GLU A 468 17.01 23.93 -21.07
CA GLU A 468 15.56 24.09 -21.16
C GLU A 468 14.85 23.35 -20.02
N LEU A 469 13.67 23.81 -19.63
CA LEU A 469 12.76 23.11 -18.74
C LEU A 469 11.80 22.29 -19.59
N ASN A 470 11.73 20.99 -19.30
CA ASN A 470 10.83 20.07 -20.00
C ASN A 470 9.82 19.47 -19.05
N ILE A 471 8.57 19.35 -19.54
CA ILE A 471 7.54 18.50 -18.96
C ILE A 471 7.33 17.32 -19.90
N THR A 472 7.57 16.12 -19.40
CA THR A 472 7.34 14.87 -20.13
C THR A 472 6.24 14.07 -19.43
N LEU A 473 5.22 13.66 -20.18
CA LEU A 473 4.12 12.84 -19.72
C LEU A 473 4.13 11.49 -20.44
N ALA A 474 4.04 10.40 -19.68
CA ALA A 474 3.61 9.11 -20.17
C ALA A 474 2.21 8.81 -19.61
N ASN A 475 1.27 8.43 -20.51
CA ASN A 475 -0.09 8.07 -20.19
C ASN A 475 -0.54 6.94 -21.13
N ARG A 476 -0.32 5.69 -20.71
CA ARG A 476 -0.64 4.45 -21.47
C ARG A 476 0.04 4.36 -22.84
N GLY A 477 1.22 4.96 -22.97
CA GLY A 477 1.96 4.98 -24.24
C GLY A 477 3.36 5.54 -24.09
N ALA A 478 4.01 5.78 -25.24
CA ALA A 478 5.33 6.38 -25.28
C ALA A 478 5.33 7.77 -24.63
N PRO A 479 6.37 8.14 -23.87
CA PRO A 479 6.50 9.46 -23.29
C PRO A 479 6.48 10.55 -24.33
N ALA A 480 5.75 11.65 -24.05
CA ALA A 480 5.66 12.81 -24.90
C ALA A 480 6.07 14.09 -24.13
N VAL A 481 6.84 14.94 -24.77
CA VAL A 481 7.18 16.28 -24.23
C VAL A 481 5.98 17.19 -24.44
N LEU A 482 5.36 17.65 -23.36
CA LEU A 482 4.21 18.57 -23.36
C LEU A 482 4.64 20.02 -23.36
N THR A 483 5.76 20.33 -22.71
CA THR A 483 6.30 21.69 -22.60
C THR A 483 7.81 21.63 -22.73
N SER A 484 8.38 22.55 -23.51
CA SER A 484 9.81 22.84 -23.58
C SER A 484 9.99 24.36 -23.53
N LYS A 485 10.78 24.82 -22.56
CA LYS A 485 11.03 26.25 -22.32
C LYS A 485 12.52 26.52 -22.16
N PRO A 486 13.17 27.22 -23.10
CA PRO A 486 14.55 27.66 -22.91
C PRO A 486 14.69 28.57 -21.69
N VAL A 487 15.76 28.36 -20.91
CA VAL A 487 16.05 29.11 -19.67
C VAL A 487 17.51 29.60 -19.66
N PRO A 488 17.81 30.65 -20.43
CA PRO A 488 19.18 31.20 -20.54
C PRO A 488 19.68 31.75 -19.19
N GLU A 489 18.78 32.12 -18.29
CA GLU A 489 19.06 32.61 -16.94
C GLU A 489 19.39 31.50 -15.93
N TYR A 490 19.23 30.21 -16.28
CA TYR A 490 19.52 29.08 -15.38
C TYR A 490 21.02 29.01 -15.07
N ALA A 491 21.35 29.02 -13.78
CA ALA A 491 22.70 29.03 -13.23
C ALA A 491 22.98 27.83 -12.31
N GLY A 492 22.46 26.64 -12.68
CA GLY A 492 22.74 25.39 -11.96
C GLY A 492 21.81 25.09 -10.78
N VAL A 493 20.94 26.02 -10.37
CA VAL A 493 20.05 25.87 -9.21
C VAL A 493 18.59 26.17 -9.60
N ILE A 494 17.66 25.35 -9.11
CA ILE A 494 16.23 25.55 -9.31
C ILE A 494 15.43 25.04 -8.12
N GLU A 495 14.38 25.75 -7.75
CA GLU A 495 13.34 25.25 -6.86
C GLU A 495 12.13 24.82 -7.68
N TRP A 496 11.60 23.66 -7.33
CA TRP A 496 10.45 23.04 -7.94
C TRP A 496 9.25 23.08 -7.00
N GLN A 497 8.06 23.24 -7.56
CA GLN A 497 6.80 23.03 -6.88
C GLN A 497 5.90 22.16 -7.77
N LEU A 498 5.55 20.98 -7.27
CA LEU A 498 4.54 20.10 -7.84
C LEU A 498 3.34 20.07 -6.89
N GLU A 499 2.22 20.57 -7.37
CA GLU A 499 0.98 20.66 -6.59
C GLU A 499 -0.13 19.84 -7.24
N SER A 500 -0.80 19.02 -6.45
CA SER A 500 -2.09 18.42 -6.80
C SER A 500 -3.18 19.13 -6.00
N LEU A 501 -4.14 19.73 -6.69
CA LEU A 501 -5.26 20.44 -6.05
C LEU A 501 -6.55 20.20 -6.83
N GLY A 502 -7.52 19.56 -6.16
CA GLY A 502 -8.79 19.19 -6.77
C GLY A 502 -8.59 18.16 -7.88
N LYS A 503 -8.81 18.56 -9.14
CA LYS A 503 -8.65 17.68 -10.31
C LYS A 503 -7.53 18.16 -11.25
N HIS A 504 -6.53 18.86 -10.73
CA HIS A 504 -5.45 19.44 -11.53
C HIS A 504 -4.08 19.19 -10.88
N TYR A 505 -3.09 19.01 -11.74
CA TYR A 505 -1.67 19.11 -11.39
C TYR A 505 -1.11 20.40 -11.92
N GLU A 506 -0.30 21.08 -11.10
CA GLU A 506 0.48 22.26 -11.51
C GLU A 506 1.95 22.03 -11.18
N VAL A 507 2.81 22.35 -12.16
CA VAL A 507 4.26 22.38 -11.98
C VAL A 507 4.72 23.82 -12.10
N ARG A 508 5.37 24.31 -11.04
CA ARG A 508 5.95 25.65 -10.96
C ARG A 508 7.43 25.55 -10.66
N TYR A 509 8.15 26.60 -10.95
CA TYR A 509 9.58 26.71 -10.67
C TYR A 509 9.97 28.13 -10.31
N ARG A 510 11.14 28.28 -9.69
CA ARG A 510 11.85 29.53 -9.51
C ARG A 510 13.35 29.28 -9.40
N PHE A 511 14.18 30.28 -9.74
CA PHE A 511 15.65 30.12 -9.69
C PHE A 511 16.26 30.67 -8.40
N THR A 512 15.56 31.55 -7.68
CA THR A 512 15.98 32.06 -6.38
C THR A 512 14.81 32.04 -5.38
N PRO A 513 15.06 31.91 -4.08
CA PRO A 513 14.00 31.91 -3.06
C PRO A 513 13.17 33.18 -3.04
N GLU A 514 13.75 34.31 -3.45
CA GLU A 514 13.10 35.65 -3.49
C GLU A 514 12.20 35.83 -4.72
N SER A 515 12.37 34.99 -5.75
CA SER A 515 11.57 35.08 -6.98
C SER A 515 10.17 34.51 -6.76
N GLU A 516 9.20 35.09 -7.44
CA GLU A 516 7.84 34.54 -7.52
C GLU A 516 7.85 33.21 -8.28
N TRP A 517 6.93 32.32 -7.88
CA TRP A 517 6.73 31.05 -8.56
C TRP A 517 6.19 31.23 -9.96
N SER A 518 6.90 30.74 -10.97
CA SER A 518 6.49 30.75 -12.37
C SER A 518 5.82 29.45 -12.74
N LEU A 519 4.61 29.51 -13.30
CA LEU A 519 3.93 28.31 -13.82
C LEU A 519 4.69 27.79 -15.06
N LEU A 520 5.07 26.53 -15.03
CA LEU A 520 5.66 25.82 -16.15
C LEU A 520 4.61 25.04 -16.94
N HIS A 521 3.73 24.30 -16.23
CA HIS A 521 2.69 23.48 -16.83
C HIS A 521 1.52 23.28 -15.87
N ALA A 522 0.31 23.13 -16.43
CA ALA A 522 -0.88 22.71 -15.71
C ALA A 522 -1.66 21.70 -16.54
N MET A 523 -2.18 20.66 -15.92
CA MET A 523 -2.96 19.63 -16.60
C MET A 523 -4.04 19.02 -15.71
N PRO A 524 -5.12 18.44 -16.28
CA PRO A 524 -6.06 17.64 -15.51
C PRO A 524 -5.40 16.41 -14.88
N SER A 525 -5.69 16.13 -13.60
CA SER A 525 -5.09 15.00 -12.87
C SER A 525 -5.48 13.63 -13.45
N ASN A 526 -6.65 13.53 -14.12
CA ASN A 526 -7.11 12.29 -14.73
C ASN A 526 -6.22 11.78 -15.89
N GLN A 527 -5.29 12.60 -16.40
CA GLN A 527 -4.30 12.17 -17.40
C GLN A 527 -3.20 11.29 -16.79
N LEU A 528 -3.08 11.24 -15.46
CA LEU A 528 -2.06 10.46 -14.76
C LEU A 528 -2.65 9.39 -13.83
N LEU A 529 -3.98 9.31 -13.68
CA LEU A 529 -4.60 8.29 -12.85
C LEU A 529 -4.57 6.91 -13.52
N SER A 530 -4.34 5.87 -12.74
CA SER A 530 -4.33 4.49 -13.23
C SER A 530 -5.10 3.53 -12.30
N GLN A 531 -5.24 2.28 -12.73
CA GLN A 531 -5.83 1.18 -11.94
C GLN A 531 -4.76 0.13 -11.59
N TYR A 532 -3.48 0.49 -11.62
CA TYR A 532 -2.39 -0.44 -11.38
C TYR A 532 -2.20 -0.80 -9.91
N TYR A 533 -1.37 -1.81 -9.67
CA TYR A 533 -1.14 -2.37 -8.32
C TYR A 533 -0.48 -1.37 -7.38
N THR A 534 0.46 -0.56 -7.88
CA THR A 534 1.20 0.42 -7.09
C THR A 534 0.53 1.78 -7.07
N GLY A 535 0.72 2.53 -5.98
CA GLY A 535 0.47 3.97 -5.92
C GLY A 535 1.60 4.78 -6.54
N ALA A 536 1.34 6.07 -6.78
CA ALA A 536 2.35 6.98 -7.27
C ALA A 536 3.39 7.32 -6.20
N HIS A 537 4.63 7.58 -6.67
CA HIS A 537 5.71 8.15 -5.90
C HIS A 537 6.05 9.54 -6.43
N VAL A 538 6.25 10.49 -5.53
CA VAL A 538 6.72 11.83 -5.85
C VAL A 538 8.14 12.01 -5.35
N GLY A 539 9.02 12.57 -6.17
CA GLY A 539 10.43 12.74 -5.79
C GLY A 539 11.31 13.17 -6.96
N PHE A 540 12.42 12.48 -7.15
CA PHE A 540 13.55 12.89 -7.98
C PHE A 540 13.84 11.89 -9.09
N TYR A 541 14.33 12.44 -10.21
CA TYR A 541 14.72 11.69 -11.39
C TYR A 541 15.92 12.34 -12.07
N ALA A 542 16.86 11.53 -12.55
CA ALA A 542 17.99 11.96 -13.34
C ALA A 542 18.34 10.94 -14.43
N SER A 543 18.59 11.38 -15.66
CA SER A 543 18.97 10.51 -16.77
C SER A 543 19.86 11.22 -17.77
N SER A 544 20.79 10.48 -18.34
CA SER A 544 21.59 10.92 -19.48
C SER A 544 21.01 10.48 -20.83
N ASN A 545 19.80 9.91 -20.85
CA ASN A 545 19.07 9.52 -22.05
C ASN A 545 19.91 8.66 -23.03
N GLY A 546 20.49 7.56 -22.51
CA GLY A 546 21.22 6.58 -23.31
C GLY A 546 22.74 6.79 -23.37
N THR A 547 23.27 7.89 -22.85
CA THR A 547 24.71 8.19 -22.86
C THR A 547 25.34 7.80 -21.52
N ALA A 548 26.48 7.11 -21.52
CA ALA A 548 27.24 6.91 -20.29
C ALA A 548 27.81 8.26 -19.80
N THR A 549 27.60 8.60 -18.55
CA THR A 549 28.02 9.88 -17.98
C THR A 549 28.36 9.73 -16.50
N ALA A 550 29.10 10.69 -15.95
CA ALA A 550 29.30 10.90 -14.54
C ALA A 550 28.45 12.05 -13.98
N ASP A 551 27.43 12.48 -14.73
CA ASP A 551 26.52 13.54 -14.30
C ASP A 551 25.73 13.13 -13.06
N TYR A 552 25.34 14.11 -12.28
CA TYR A 552 24.54 13.93 -11.08
C TYR A 552 23.64 15.14 -10.83
N MET A 553 22.64 14.94 -10.02
CA MET A 553 21.85 16.00 -9.41
C MET A 553 22.08 15.99 -7.90
N ASP A 554 22.36 17.16 -7.32
CA ASP A 554 22.35 17.34 -5.87
C ASP A 554 21.00 17.91 -5.44
N VAL A 555 20.38 17.32 -4.43
CA VAL A 555 19.15 17.79 -3.81
C VAL A 555 19.48 18.40 -2.47
N ASP A 556 19.15 19.68 -2.30
CA ASP A 556 19.39 20.46 -1.07
C ASP A 556 18.35 20.08 0.00
N TRP A 557 17.09 20.08 -0.39
CA TRP A 557 15.98 19.69 0.46
C TRP A 557 14.74 19.25 -0.35
N ALA A 558 13.86 18.52 0.34
CA ALA A 558 12.52 18.15 -0.11
C ALA A 558 11.48 18.40 0.99
N ASP A 559 10.29 18.88 0.63
CA ASP A 559 9.15 19.07 1.53
C ASP A 559 7.89 18.52 0.86
N TYR A 560 7.25 17.54 1.48
CA TYR A 560 5.98 16.96 1.06
C TYR A 560 4.91 17.22 2.11
N ARG A 561 3.76 17.74 1.67
CA ARG A 561 2.60 18.01 2.52
C ARG A 561 1.35 17.43 1.88
N ALA A 562 0.84 16.36 2.45
CA ALA A 562 -0.47 15.86 2.11
C ALA A 562 -1.57 16.84 2.56
N LYS A 563 -2.58 17.02 1.73
CA LYS A 563 -3.73 17.91 2.02
C LYS A 563 -5.00 17.05 2.03
N PRO A 564 -5.43 16.54 3.20
CA PRO A 564 -6.65 15.72 3.27
C PRO A 564 -7.85 16.52 2.76
N ARG A 565 -8.69 15.88 1.95
CA ARG A 565 -9.98 16.46 1.59
C ARG A 565 -10.91 16.38 2.80
N GLN A 566 -11.44 17.51 3.18
CA GLN A 566 -12.47 17.65 4.22
C GLN A 566 -13.78 16.94 3.84
#